data_4396cf3c32bc190b8d9405901884b000
#
_entry.id   4396cf3c32bc190b8d9405901884b000
#
_cell.length_a   1.000
_cell.length_b   1.000
_cell.length_c   1.000
_cell.angle_alpha   90.00
_cell.angle_beta   90.00
_cell.angle_gamma   90.00
#
_symmetry.space_group_name_H-M   'P 1'
#
loop_
_entity.id
_entity.type
_entity.pdbx_description
1 polymer ?
#
loop_
_entity_poly.entity_id
_entity_poly.type
_entity_poly.pdbx_seq_one_letter_code
_entity_poly.pdbx_strand_id
1 'polypeptide(L)'
;MAARFSNRVLVLGAGSVSQCVLPLLIEHLVDAKQITIADMRDNRSRVADAITAGATYVQDQLTRENMDQFLSKYLSAGDFLLDLAWNIDANEIIEWAHDHGVIYLNTSIEEWDPYSAGATRNPTERTLYWRHMKLRKLTDTWGGKGPTAIVEHGANPGLVSHLSLIHISEPTRPY
;
A
#
# COMPACT_ATOMS: atom_id res chain seq x y z
N MET A 1 11.40 24.32 -0.26
CA MET A 1 10.88 23.11 0.39
C MET A 1 9.91 22.45 -0.57
N ALA A 2 9.96 21.14 -0.74
CA ALA A 2 8.95 20.44 -1.52
C ALA A 2 7.57 20.60 -0.81
N ALA A 3 6.49 20.71 -1.60
CA ALA A 3 5.15 20.76 -1.04
C ALA A 3 4.85 19.46 -0.30
N ARG A 4 4.35 19.56 0.93
CA ARG A 4 3.92 18.39 1.71
C ARG A 4 2.52 17.97 1.27
N PHE A 5 2.26 16.67 1.33
CA PHE A 5 0.92 16.13 1.12
C PHE A 5 0.01 16.60 2.25
N SER A 6 -1.14 17.18 1.88
CA SER A 6 -2.02 17.88 2.82
C SER A 6 -3.25 17.08 3.27
N ASN A 7 -3.53 15.95 2.60
CA ASN A 7 -4.69 15.13 2.90
C ASN A 7 -4.32 13.99 3.87
N ARG A 8 -5.32 13.20 4.26
CA ARG A 8 -5.14 12.09 5.20
C ARG A 8 -4.37 10.93 4.55
N VAL A 9 -3.65 10.22 5.38
CA VAL A 9 -2.92 8.98 5.00
C VAL A 9 -3.38 7.86 5.92
N LEU A 10 -3.93 6.80 5.36
CA LEU A 10 -4.17 5.55 6.07
C LEU A 10 -3.04 4.57 5.74
N VAL A 11 -2.39 4.06 6.77
CA VAL A 11 -1.38 2.98 6.65
C VAL A 11 -2.00 1.72 7.20
N LEU A 12 -2.18 0.71 6.35
CA LEU A 12 -2.62 -0.62 6.76
C LEU A 12 -1.41 -1.48 7.10
N GLY A 13 -1.41 -1.99 8.33
CA GLY A 13 -0.32 -2.80 8.88
C GLY A 13 0.76 -1.99 9.59
N ALA A 14 1.14 -2.43 10.78
CA ALA A 14 2.21 -1.88 11.60
C ALA A 14 3.37 -2.89 11.74
N GLY A 15 3.74 -3.49 10.62
CA GLY A 15 4.82 -4.48 10.52
C GLY A 15 6.21 -3.87 10.36
N SER A 16 7.17 -4.69 9.91
CA SER A 16 8.55 -4.25 9.72
C SER A 16 8.70 -3.18 8.64
N VAL A 17 7.91 -3.27 7.57
CA VAL A 17 7.93 -2.27 6.49
C VAL A 17 7.45 -0.91 7.01
N SER A 18 6.39 -0.89 7.82
CA SER A 18 5.86 0.34 8.41
C SER A 18 6.87 1.02 9.34
N GLN A 19 7.65 0.25 10.10
CA GLN A 19 8.74 0.79 10.94
C GLN A 19 9.78 1.56 10.14
N CYS A 20 10.07 1.10 8.93
CA CYS A 20 11.05 1.75 8.04
C CYS A 20 10.44 2.96 7.31
N VAL A 21 9.20 2.85 6.84
CA VAL A 21 8.62 3.85 5.95
C VAL A 21 8.02 5.05 6.71
N LEU A 22 7.44 4.83 7.88
CA LEU A 22 6.77 5.90 8.64
C LEU A 22 7.69 7.08 9.00
N PRO A 23 8.93 6.87 9.49
CA PRO A 23 9.85 7.98 9.72
C PRO A 23 10.12 8.80 8.46
N LEU A 24 10.33 8.15 7.32
CA LEU A 24 10.59 8.81 6.05
C LEU A 24 9.37 9.59 5.53
N LEU A 25 8.16 9.03 5.68
CA LEU A 25 6.93 9.73 5.34
C LEU A 25 6.77 11.00 6.17
N ILE A 26 6.99 10.92 7.48
CA ILE A 26 6.85 12.04 8.42
C ILE A 26 7.92 13.10 8.14
N GLU A 27 9.14 12.70 7.87
CA GLU A 27 10.22 13.64 7.59
C GLU A 27 10.02 14.39 6.26
N HIS A 28 9.61 13.68 5.20
CA HIS A 28 9.72 14.20 3.85
C HIS A 28 8.39 14.51 3.16
N LEU A 29 7.29 13.85 3.53
CA LEU A 29 6.08 13.87 2.71
C LEU A 29 4.85 14.43 3.43
N VAL A 30 4.57 14.05 4.67
CA VAL A 30 3.28 14.30 5.32
C VAL A 30 3.47 14.67 6.80
N ASP A 31 2.55 15.46 7.37
CA ASP A 31 2.54 15.69 8.82
C ASP A 31 2.03 14.43 9.54
N ALA A 32 2.70 14.05 10.63
CA ALA A 32 2.33 12.87 11.42
C ALA A 32 0.84 12.87 11.85
N LYS A 33 0.28 14.04 12.14
CA LYS A 33 -1.13 14.19 12.53
C LYS A 33 -2.14 13.78 11.45
N GLN A 34 -1.70 13.70 10.19
CA GLN A 34 -2.54 13.27 9.07
C GLN A 34 -2.51 11.75 8.87
N ILE A 35 -1.60 11.05 9.58
CA ILE A 35 -1.40 9.60 9.46
C ILE A 35 -2.27 8.86 10.48
N THR A 36 -3.08 7.94 9.96
CA THR A 36 -3.73 6.89 10.76
C THR A 36 -3.08 5.55 10.41
N ILE A 37 -2.64 4.83 11.43
CA ILE A 37 -2.05 3.50 11.30
C ILE A 37 -3.05 2.49 11.84
N ALA A 38 -3.50 1.55 11.02
CA ALA A 38 -4.44 0.51 11.40
C ALA A 38 -3.79 -0.87 11.33
N ASP A 39 -3.93 -1.65 12.39
CA ASP A 39 -3.45 -3.03 12.45
C ASP A 39 -4.42 -3.89 13.27
N MET A 40 -4.60 -5.14 12.88
CA MET A 40 -5.47 -6.06 13.61
C MET A 40 -4.91 -6.46 14.99
N ARG A 41 -3.59 -6.35 15.17
CA ARG A 41 -2.88 -6.66 16.42
C ARG A 41 -2.42 -5.38 17.10
N ASP A 42 -2.16 -5.46 18.39
CA ASP A 42 -1.50 -4.34 19.09
C ASP A 42 0.00 -4.34 18.78
N ASN A 43 0.35 -3.59 17.76
CA ASN A 43 1.73 -3.36 17.31
C ASN A 43 2.21 -1.92 17.60
N ARG A 44 1.58 -1.20 18.53
CA ARG A 44 1.94 0.21 18.87
C ARG A 44 3.42 0.39 19.18
N SER A 45 4.01 -0.56 19.89
CA SER A 45 5.43 -0.50 20.23
C SER A 45 6.36 -0.44 19.01
N ARG A 46 5.94 -1.02 17.89
CA ARG A 46 6.73 -1.04 16.64
C ARG A 46 6.73 0.29 15.91
N VAL A 47 5.72 1.11 16.14
CA VAL A 47 5.51 2.41 15.48
C VAL A 47 5.42 3.55 16.49
N ALA A 48 6.02 3.36 17.67
CA ALA A 48 5.96 4.29 18.80
C ALA A 48 6.46 5.70 18.44
N ASP A 49 7.50 5.80 17.62
CA ASP A 49 8.05 7.09 17.19
C ASP A 49 7.05 7.88 16.33
N ALA A 50 6.34 7.21 15.43
CA ALA A 50 5.30 7.84 14.63
C ALA A 50 4.12 8.32 15.50
N ILE A 51 3.71 7.52 16.48
CA ILE A 51 2.67 7.89 17.45
C ILE A 51 3.12 9.10 18.28
N THR A 52 4.36 9.10 18.76
CA THR A 52 4.93 10.22 19.51
C THR A 52 5.01 11.49 18.68
N ALA A 53 5.26 11.37 17.38
CA ALA A 53 5.24 12.48 16.44
C ALA A 53 3.82 13.01 16.12
N GLY A 54 2.77 12.28 16.51
CA GLY A 54 1.38 12.72 16.40
C GLY A 54 0.48 11.82 15.52
N ALA A 55 0.97 10.70 14.99
CA ALA A 55 0.15 9.76 14.23
C ALA A 55 -0.87 9.06 15.13
N THR A 56 -2.03 8.77 14.59
CA THR A 56 -3.08 8.02 15.29
C THR A 56 -2.90 6.53 15.01
N TYR A 57 -2.94 5.72 16.06
CA TYR A 57 -2.94 4.27 15.94
C TYR A 57 -4.32 3.70 16.28
N VAL A 58 -4.80 2.79 15.43
CA VAL A 58 -6.09 2.12 15.60
C VAL A 58 -5.86 0.60 15.56
N GLN A 59 -6.29 -0.09 16.62
CA GLN A 59 -6.37 -1.54 16.58
C GLN A 59 -7.73 -1.93 16.03
N ASP A 60 -7.77 -2.26 14.75
CA ASP A 60 -8.99 -2.63 14.04
C ASP A 60 -8.64 -3.59 12.89
N GLN A 61 -9.53 -4.49 12.56
CA GLN A 61 -9.31 -5.51 11.54
C GLN A 61 -10.08 -5.20 10.27
N LEU A 62 -9.36 -5.04 9.16
CA LEU A 62 -9.95 -5.03 7.83
C LEU A 62 -10.25 -6.47 7.41
N THR A 63 -11.50 -6.71 7.03
CA THR A 63 -11.97 -7.98 6.46
C THR A 63 -12.69 -7.70 5.14
N ARG A 64 -12.95 -8.73 4.36
CA ARG A 64 -13.68 -8.58 3.11
C ARG A 64 -15.08 -8.00 3.31
N GLU A 65 -15.74 -8.43 4.40
CA GLU A 65 -17.13 -8.04 4.69
C GLU A 65 -17.25 -6.60 5.19
N ASN A 66 -16.21 -6.06 5.85
CA ASN A 66 -16.24 -4.71 6.41
C ASN A 66 -15.44 -3.69 5.59
N MET A 67 -14.84 -4.10 4.47
CA MET A 67 -13.85 -3.31 3.72
C MET A 67 -14.36 -1.90 3.38
N ASP A 68 -15.53 -1.80 2.79
CA ASP A 68 -16.10 -0.51 2.42
C ASP A 68 -16.32 0.39 3.63
N GLN A 69 -16.97 -0.13 4.68
CA GLN A 69 -17.22 0.63 5.91
C GLN A 69 -15.93 1.03 6.61
N PHE A 70 -14.95 0.12 6.65
CA PHE A 70 -13.65 0.37 7.27
C PHE A 70 -12.89 1.47 6.53
N LEU A 71 -12.72 1.34 5.22
CA LEU A 71 -11.96 2.28 4.43
C LEU A 71 -12.63 3.67 4.39
N SER A 72 -13.96 3.72 4.21
CA SER A 72 -14.74 4.97 4.19
C SER A 72 -14.71 5.72 5.53
N LYS A 73 -14.46 5.03 6.64
CA LYS A 73 -14.28 5.67 7.96
C LYS A 73 -13.03 6.55 8.02
N TYR A 74 -11.96 6.15 7.33
CA TYR A 74 -10.66 6.82 7.41
C TYR A 74 -10.30 7.63 6.18
N LEU A 75 -10.86 7.31 5.01
CA LEU A 75 -10.46 7.85 3.72
C LEU A 75 -11.64 8.49 2.97
N SER A 76 -11.33 9.48 2.16
CA SER A 76 -12.20 10.10 1.17
C SER A 76 -11.40 10.52 -0.07
N ALA A 77 -12.06 11.06 -1.08
CA ALA A 77 -11.41 11.46 -2.32
C ALA A 77 -10.21 12.39 -2.09
N GLY A 78 -9.10 12.06 -2.74
CA GLY A 78 -7.82 12.77 -2.62
C GLY A 78 -6.94 12.31 -1.45
N ASP A 79 -7.42 11.46 -0.54
CA ASP A 79 -6.61 10.86 0.51
C ASP A 79 -5.68 9.76 -0.04
N PHE A 80 -4.76 9.28 0.76
CA PHE A 80 -3.76 8.30 0.38
C PHE A 80 -3.85 7.05 1.25
N LEU A 81 -3.95 5.89 0.59
CA LEU A 81 -3.91 4.58 1.20
C LEU A 81 -2.56 3.92 0.94
N LEU A 82 -1.78 3.68 2.00
CA LEU A 82 -0.56 2.90 1.98
C LEU A 82 -0.83 1.51 2.55
N ASP A 83 -0.91 0.52 1.67
CA ASP A 83 -1.23 -0.85 2.04
C ASP A 83 0.05 -1.67 2.23
N LEU A 84 0.37 -1.94 3.49
CA LEU A 84 1.51 -2.75 3.93
C LEU A 84 1.03 -3.99 4.70
N ALA A 85 -0.25 -4.28 4.61
CA ALA A 85 -0.86 -5.42 5.28
C ALA A 85 -0.66 -6.71 4.48
N TRP A 86 -0.84 -7.82 5.17
CA TRP A 86 -0.82 -9.15 4.61
C TRP A 86 -2.23 -9.74 4.58
N ASN A 87 -2.50 -10.61 3.60
CA ASN A 87 -3.76 -11.35 3.52
C ASN A 87 -4.98 -10.45 3.23
N ILE A 88 -4.81 -9.45 2.39
CA ILE A 88 -5.86 -8.56 1.92
C ILE A 88 -5.80 -8.56 0.39
N ASP A 89 -6.95 -8.71 -0.30
CA ASP A 89 -6.96 -8.71 -1.77
C ASP A 89 -6.68 -7.32 -2.32
N ALA A 90 -5.52 -7.19 -2.96
CA ALA A 90 -5.07 -5.92 -3.52
C ALA A 90 -5.98 -5.42 -4.65
N ASN A 91 -6.56 -6.31 -5.46
CA ASN A 91 -7.43 -5.91 -6.56
C ASN A 91 -8.74 -5.32 -6.04
N GLU A 92 -9.35 -5.93 -5.01
CA GLU A 92 -10.56 -5.42 -4.40
C GLU A 92 -10.33 -4.04 -3.75
N ILE A 93 -9.19 -3.85 -3.06
CA ILE A 93 -8.84 -2.54 -2.48
C ILE A 93 -8.55 -1.49 -3.56
N ILE A 94 -7.85 -1.85 -4.62
CA ILE A 94 -7.54 -0.92 -5.72
C ILE A 94 -8.83 -0.49 -6.44
N GLU A 95 -9.77 -1.40 -6.65
CA GLU A 95 -11.09 -1.10 -7.19
C GLU A 95 -11.84 -0.11 -6.29
N TRP A 96 -11.89 -0.39 -4.99
CA TRP A 96 -12.47 0.52 -4.02
C TRP A 96 -11.80 1.89 -4.04
N ALA A 97 -10.46 1.93 -4.05
CA ALA A 97 -9.71 3.19 -4.07
C ALA A 97 -9.96 4.00 -5.34
N HIS A 98 -10.06 3.31 -6.50
CA HIS A 98 -10.43 3.93 -7.77
C HIS A 98 -11.80 4.60 -7.67
N ASP A 99 -12.82 3.88 -7.21
CA ASP A 99 -14.21 4.34 -7.17
C ASP A 99 -14.43 5.49 -6.17
N HIS A 100 -13.60 5.54 -5.12
CA HIS A 100 -13.65 6.58 -4.10
C HIS A 100 -12.65 7.73 -4.29
N GLY A 101 -11.86 7.71 -5.39
CA GLY A 101 -10.90 8.77 -5.69
C GLY A 101 -9.70 8.80 -4.75
N VAL A 102 -9.31 7.67 -4.17
CA VAL A 102 -8.21 7.52 -3.20
C VAL A 102 -6.92 7.12 -3.91
N ILE A 103 -5.82 7.79 -3.60
CA ILE A 103 -4.48 7.41 -4.09
C ILE A 103 -4.04 6.15 -3.37
N TYR A 104 -3.49 5.18 -4.10
CA TYR A 104 -3.12 3.87 -3.55
C TYR A 104 -1.66 3.52 -3.81
N LEU A 105 -1.02 2.91 -2.81
CA LEU A 105 0.29 2.26 -2.97
C LEU A 105 0.37 1.00 -2.11
N ASN A 106 0.91 -0.09 -2.69
CA ASN A 106 1.29 -1.28 -1.95
C ASN A 106 2.70 -1.75 -2.30
N THR A 107 3.22 -2.69 -1.49
CA THR A 107 4.51 -3.34 -1.70
C THR A 107 4.40 -4.76 -2.22
N SER A 108 3.19 -5.35 -2.25
CA SER A 108 2.92 -6.67 -2.82
C SER A 108 1.43 -6.82 -3.21
N ILE A 109 1.16 -7.63 -4.24
CA ILE A 109 -0.22 -8.00 -4.61
C ILE A 109 -0.62 -9.26 -3.85
N GLU A 110 -1.39 -9.07 -2.80
CA GLU A 110 -1.92 -10.14 -1.97
C GLU A 110 -3.33 -10.56 -2.41
N GLU A 111 -3.84 -11.64 -1.84
CA GLU A 111 -5.22 -12.13 -1.96
C GLU A 111 -5.77 -12.45 -0.58
N TRP A 112 -7.11 -12.39 -0.43
CA TRP A 112 -7.76 -12.90 0.77
C TRP A 112 -7.45 -14.38 0.93
N ASP A 113 -6.96 -14.76 2.11
CA ASP A 113 -6.77 -16.16 2.52
C ASP A 113 -6.08 -17.05 1.46
N PRO A 114 -4.87 -16.68 0.98
CA PRO A 114 -4.21 -17.30 -0.17
C PRO A 114 -3.92 -18.78 0.00
N TYR A 115 -3.97 -19.30 1.22
CA TYR A 115 -3.68 -20.70 1.53
C TYR A 115 -4.93 -21.59 1.53
N SER A 116 -6.14 -21.03 1.72
CA SER A 116 -7.38 -21.82 1.80
C SER A 116 -7.74 -22.52 0.48
N ALA A 117 -7.48 -21.87 -0.65
CA ALA A 117 -7.76 -22.40 -1.99
C ALA A 117 -6.52 -23.03 -2.68
N GLY A 118 -5.38 -23.01 -2.00
CA GLY A 118 -4.09 -23.35 -2.62
C GLY A 118 -3.99 -24.77 -3.16
N ALA A 119 -4.68 -25.75 -2.58
CA ALA A 119 -4.63 -27.15 -3.01
C ALA A 119 -5.46 -27.45 -4.27
N THR A 120 -6.48 -26.64 -4.56
CA THR A 120 -7.44 -26.89 -5.64
C THR A 120 -7.21 -26.05 -6.90
N ARG A 121 -6.43 -24.95 -6.80
CA ARG A 121 -6.12 -24.11 -7.96
C ARG A 121 -5.07 -24.74 -8.85
N ASN A 122 -5.21 -24.53 -10.17
CA ASN A 122 -4.16 -24.86 -11.13
C ASN A 122 -2.84 -24.13 -10.77
N PRO A 123 -1.67 -24.77 -10.87
CA PRO A 123 -0.38 -24.12 -10.59
C PRO A 123 -0.18 -22.77 -11.29
N THR A 124 -0.67 -22.60 -12.53
CA THR A 124 -0.59 -21.35 -13.28
C THR A 124 -1.40 -20.21 -12.65
N GLU A 125 -2.48 -20.54 -11.93
CA GLU A 125 -3.36 -19.57 -11.25
C GLU A 125 -2.85 -19.15 -9.86
N ARG A 126 -1.74 -19.72 -9.42
CA ARG A 126 -1.06 -19.37 -8.16
C ARG A 126 0.10 -18.40 -8.37
N THR A 127 0.33 -17.97 -9.62
CA THR A 127 1.45 -17.11 -9.98
C THR A 127 1.12 -15.63 -9.76
N LEU A 128 2.15 -14.84 -9.48
CA LEU A 128 2.03 -13.38 -9.44
C LEU A 128 1.54 -12.83 -10.79
N TYR A 129 1.99 -13.40 -11.90
CA TYR A 129 1.53 -13.06 -13.24
C TYR A 129 0.01 -13.15 -13.38
N TRP A 130 -0.62 -14.19 -12.83
CA TRP A 130 -2.06 -14.35 -12.88
C TRP A 130 -2.79 -13.25 -12.09
N ARG A 131 -2.27 -12.85 -10.92
CA ARG A 131 -2.79 -11.72 -10.12
C ARG A 131 -2.68 -10.41 -10.90
N HIS A 132 -1.54 -10.16 -11.54
CA HIS A 132 -1.35 -9.00 -12.41
C HIS A 132 -2.30 -8.98 -13.60
N MET A 133 -2.58 -10.13 -14.20
CA MET A 133 -3.53 -10.21 -15.32
C MET A 133 -4.97 -9.92 -14.89
N LYS A 134 -5.35 -10.26 -13.65
CA LYS A 134 -6.62 -9.83 -13.07
C LYS A 134 -6.66 -8.30 -12.92
N LEU A 135 -5.61 -7.72 -12.33
CA LEU A 135 -5.51 -6.28 -12.16
C LEU A 135 -5.60 -5.55 -13.52
N ARG A 136 -4.90 -6.02 -14.54
CA ARG A 136 -4.97 -5.43 -15.88
C ARG A 136 -6.38 -5.45 -16.46
N LYS A 137 -7.07 -6.57 -16.35
CA LYS A 137 -8.47 -6.66 -16.80
C LYS A 137 -9.37 -5.66 -16.08
N LEU A 138 -9.15 -5.45 -14.79
CA LEU A 138 -9.89 -4.48 -14.00
C LEU A 138 -9.58 -3.06 -14.49
N THR A 139 -8.31 -2.69 -14.57
CA THR A 139 -7.87 -1.34 -14.98
C THR A 139 -8.22 -0.98 -16.43
N ASP A 140 -8.30 -1.95 -17.33
CA ASP A 140 -8.73 -1.74 -18.70
C ASP A 140 -10.17 -1.19 -18.80
N THR A 141 -11.01 -1.50 -17.79
CA THR A 141 -12.39 -0.99 -17.73
C THR A 141 -12.47 0.50 -17.38
N TRP A 142 -11.42 1.07 -16.79
CA TRP A 142 -11.40 2.47 -16.31
C TRP A 142 -11.02 3.50 -17.39
N GLY A 143 -10.57 3.03 -18.56
CA GLY A 143 -10.21 3.90 -19.68
C GLY A 143 -9.13 4.92 -19.35
N GLY A 144 -8.21 4.59 -18.44
CA GLY A 144 -7.11 5.46 -18.00
C GLY A 144 -7.53 6.64 -17.13
N LYS A 145 -8.72 6.60 -16.55
CA LYS A 145 -9.23 7.62 -15.62
C LYS A 145 -9.13 7.12 -14.17
N GLY A 146 -9.13 8.07 -13.23
CA GLY A 146 -9.13 7.77 -11.79
C GLY A 146 -7.85 8.23 -11.07
N PRO A 147 -7.75 7.96 -9.76
CA PRO A 147 -6.58 8.29 -8.96
C PRO A 147 -5.37 7.41 -9.33
N THR A 148 -4.19 7.85 -8.96
CA THR A 148 -2.97 7.05 -9.15
C THR A 148 -2.95 5.86 -8.22
N ALA A 149 -2.68 4.68 -8.78
CA ALA A 149 -2.37 3.47 -8.02
C ALA A 149 -0.97 2.97 -8.41
N ILE A 150 -0.12 2.76 -7.40
CA ILE A 150 1.23 2.20 -7.56
C ILE A 150 1.24 0.85 -6.88
N VAL A 151 1.55 -0.20 -7.62
CA VAL A 151 1.53 -1.56 -7.11
C VAL A 151 2.93 -2.17 -7.07
N GLU A 152 3.16 -3.01 -6.06
CA GLU A 152 4.42 -3.74 -5.88
C GLU A 152 5.65 -2.81 -5.84
N HIS A 153 5.52 -1.68 -5.16
CA HIS A 153 6.62 -0.73 -5.02
C HIS A 153 7.29 -0.86 -3.65
N GLY A 154 8.08 -1.90 -3.50
CA GLY A 154 8.88 -2.18 -2.29
C GLY A 154 10.37 -2.20 -2.56
N ALA A 155 11.10 -3.15 -1.96
CA ALA A 155 12.52 -3.34 -2.21
C ALA A 155 12.78 -4.03 -3.55
N ASN A 156 12.08 -5.14 -3.82
CA ASN A 156 12.11 -5.90 -5.06
C ASN A 156 10.76 -6.63 -5.24
N PRO A 157 9.93 -6.21 -6.18
CA PRO A 157 10.11 -5.08 -7.12
C PRO A 157 10.04 -3.69 -6.45
N GLY A 158 10.55 -2.68 -7.14
CA GLY A 158 10.52 -1.27 -6.73
C GLY A 158 11.93 -0.65 -6.68
N LEU A 159 12.52 -0.53 -5.50
CA LEU A 159 13.83 0.12 -5.29
C LEU A 159 14.93 -0.44 -6.20
N VAL A 160 14.99 -1.76 -6.37
CA VAL A 160 15.97 -2.42 -7.27
C VAL A 160 15.86 -1.90 -8.70
N SER A 161 14.65 -1.65 -9.19
CA SER A 161 14.45 -1.10 -10.55
C SER A 161 15.00 0.31 -10.67
N HIS A 162 14.79 1.15 -9.65
CA HIS A 162 15.35 2.51 -9.62
C HIS A 162 16.88 2.50 -9.56
N LEU A 163 17.47 1.66 -8.72
CA LEU A 163 18.92 1.52 -8.62
C LEU A 163 19.52 1.02 -9.94
N SER A 164 18.87 0.09 -10.63
CA SER A 164 19.29 -0.38 -11.95
C SER A 164 19.24 0.74 -13.00
N LEU A 165 18.16 1.53 -13.03
CA LEU A 165 18.04 2.67 -13.94
C LEU A 165 19.08 3.74 -13.68
N ILE A 166 19.38 4.07 -12.44
CA ILE A 166 20.44 5.00 -12.07
C ILE A 166 21.79 4.47 -12.57
N HIS A 167 22.09 3.20 -12.38
CA HIS A 167 23.33 2.60 -12.84
C HIS A 167 23.48 2.62 -14.38
N ILE A 168 22.39 2.45 -15.10
CA ILE A 168 22.37 2.54 -16.56
C ILE A 168 22.52 4.00 -17.04
N SER A 169 21.82 4.94 -16.41
CA SER A 169 21.77 6.35 -16.81
C SER A 169 23.02 7.12 -16.40
N GLU A 170 23.58 6.76 -15.24
CA GLU A 170 24.78 7.38 -14.67
C GLU A 170 25.81 6.30 -14.34
N PRO A 171 26.43 5.67 -15.36
CA PRO A 171 27.42 4.64 -15.11
C PRO A 171 28.54 5.21 -14.27
N THR A 172 28.79 4.60 -13.12
CA THR A 172 29.87 4.99 -12.22
C THR A 172 31.18 4.98 -13.01
N ARG A 173 31.90 6.11 -12.97
CA ARG A 173 33.24 6.16 -13.56
C ARG A 173 34.09 5.06 -12.91
N PRO A 174 34.83 4.27 -13.68
CA PRO A 174 35.76 3.31 -13.08
C PRO A 174 36.73 4.11 -12.19
N TYR A 175 36.92 3.60 -10.98
CA TYR A 175 37.86 4.16 -10.00
C TYR A 175 39.29 4.07 -10.53
#